data_4b6511e94b89afda8573454fcafdb11e
#
_entry.id   4b6511e94b89afda8573454fcafdb11e
#
_cell.length_a   1.000
_cell.length_b   1.000
_cell.length_c   1.000
_cell.angle_alpha   90.00
_cell.angle_beta   90.00
_cell.angle_gamma   90.00
#
_symmetry.space_group_name_H-M   'P 1'
#
loop_
_entity.id
_entity.type
_entity.pdbx_description
1 polymer ?
#
loop_
_entity_poly.entity_id
_entity_poly.type
_entity_poly.pdbx_seq_one_letter_code
_entity_poly.pdbx_strand_id
1 'polypeptide(L)'
;MIDRAVEFAKHHSPNSFRVAGRRAQMEARNARMRLTVPVVTRSEFDNVFHCTVRKTGSQWIKALFSDPAVYRHSGLLPYDPRFYSGGVTAPVPAGRTGLAIFLSHRRFESVPKAGTYRAFFVIRDPRDVVVSSYFSLRNSHAPMGDIPQARKVLQEKPKKEGMLHVIERLRDKKQFGQMRSWATAPPAETFRLFRYEDLTGERQAEEVDRLLRHCGITLPPAELAALLARYSFTNMKKGKEVPGRVSHYRKGAAGDWRNHFDDDIYAAYTRAAGDLAEVLGYPARDEAVGTRDGQEPATR
;
A
#
# COMPACT_ATOMS: atom_id res chain seq x y z
N MET A 1 -19.25 -6.23 40.67
CA MET A 1 -19.42 -6.69 39.25
C MET A 1 -19.56 -5.54 38.27
N ILE A 2 -20.18 -4.43 38.62
CA ILE A 2 -20.38 -3.25 37.74
C ILE A 2 -19.05 -2.53 37.45
N ASP A 3 -18.14 -2.43 38.44
CA ASP A 3 -16.84 -1.75 38.24
C ASP A 3 -15.92 -2.47 37.25
N ARG A 4 -15.92 -3.80 37.21
CA ARG A 4 -15.14 -4.56 36.21
C ARG A 4 -15.66 -4.39 34.78
N ALA A 5 -16.95 -4.24 34.61
CA ALA A 5 -17.55 -3.99 33.29
C ALA A 5 -17.25 -2.57 32.78
N VAL A 6 -17.21 -1.58 33.70
CA VAL A 6 -16.87 -0.19 33.38
C VAL A 6 -15.35 -0.03 33.09
N GLU A 7 -14.50 -0.76 33.81
CA GLU A 7 -13.07 -0.79 33.53
C GLU A 7 -12.76 -1.52 32.21
N PHE A 8 -13.46 -2.60 31.92
CA PHE A 8 -13.37 -3.31 30.63
C PHE A 8 -13.80 -2.41 29.46
N ALA A 9 -14.87 -1.62 29.64
CA ALA A 9 -15.35 -0.67 28.63
C ALA A 9 -14.42 0.52 28.40
N LYS A 10 -13.69 0.98 29.44
CA LYS A 10 -12.70 2.06 29.32
C LYS A 10 -11.43 1.64 28.54
N HIS A 11 -11.05 0.38 28.59
CA HIS A 11 -9.88 -0.15 27.85
C HIS A 11 -10.18 -0.63 26.42
N HIS A 12 -11.47 -0.77 26.05
CA HIS A 12 -11.86 -1.22 24.71
C HIS A 12 -12.49 -0.07 23.94
N SER A 13 -11.63 0.83 23.39
CA SER A 13 -12.10 1.84 22.45
C SER A 13 -12.80 1.17 21.23
N PRO A 14 -13.75 1.85 20.55
CA PRO A 14 -14.36 1.34 19.31
C PRO A 14 -13.37 0.87 18.26
N ASN A 15 -12.13 1.40 18.28
CA ASN A 15 -11.03 0.97 17.42
C ASN A 15 -10.47 -0.41 17.80
N SER A 16 -10.40 -0.79 19.07
CA SER A 16 -9.89 -2.10 19.50
C SER A 16 -10.81 -3.24 19.07
N PHE A 17 -12.13 -3.08 19.17
CA PHE A 17 -13.10 -4.06 18.65
C PHE A 17 -12.99 -4.24 17.13
N ARG A 18 -12.80 -3.16 16.38
CA ARG A 18 -12.60 -3.21 14.92
C ARG A 18 -11.28 -3.93 14.55
N VAL A 19 -10.23 -3.68 15.29
CA VAL A 19 -8.93 -4.35 15.12
C VAL A 19 -9.06 -5.83 15.45
N ALA A 20 -9.66 -6.18 16.58
CA ALA A 20 -9.90 -7.57 16.98
C ALA A 20 -10.75 -8.33 15.95
N GLY A 21 -11.84 -7.74 15.45
CA GLY A 21 -12.66 -8.33 14.40
C GLY A 21 -11.89 -8.57 13.09
N ARG A 22 -11.04 -7.64 12.67
CA ARG A 22 -10.20 -7.81 11.48
C ARG A 22 -9.13 -8.88 11.68
N ARG A 23 -8.55 -8.97 12.87
CA ARG A 23 -7.64 -10.05 13.23
C ARG A 23 -8.35 -11.39 13.15
N ALA A 24 -9.51 -11.55 13.78
CA ALA A 24 -10.29 -12.77 13.76
C ALA A 24 -10.65 -13.21 12.33
N GLN A 25 -11.09 -12.27 11.47
CA GLN A 25 -11.36 -12.53 10.05
C GLN A 25 -10.11 -13.00 9.30
N MET A 26 -8.95 -12.40 9.56
CA MET A 26 -7.69 -12.82 8.93
C MET A 26 -7.27 -14.21 9.39
N GLU A 27 -7.35 -14.51 10.68
CA GLU A 27 -6.98 -15.83 11.20
C GLU A 27 -7.95 -16.93 10.73
N ALA A 28 -9.25 -16.66 10.68
CA ALA A 28 -10.24 -17.59 10.13
C ALA A 28 -9.96 -17.88 8.64
N ARG A 29 -9.63 -16.86 7.86
CA ARG A 29 -9.23 -17.01 6.47
C ARG A 29 -7.94 -17.84 6.32
N ASN A 30 -6.94 -17.55 7.14
CA ASN A 30 -5.68 -18.28 7.15
C ASN A 30 -5.87 -19.75 7.54
N ALA A 31 -6.69 -20.04 8.55
CA ALA A 31 -7.06 -21.40 8.94
C ALA A 31 -7.75 -22.14 7.80
N ARG A 32 -8.73 -21.50 7.15
CA ARG A 32 -9.41 -22.07 5.99
C ARG A 32 -8.41 -22.36 4.86
N MET A 33 -7.50 -21.44 4.53
CA MET A 33 -6.50 -21.68 3.48
C MET A 33 -5.61 -22.88 3.79
N ARG A 34 -5.14 -23.01 5.03
CA ARG A 34 -4.36 -24.18 5.46
C ARG A 34 -5.10 -25.51 5.27
N LEU A 35 -6.42 -25.52 5.52
CA LEU A 35 -7.24 -26.73 5.45
C LEU A 35 -7.66 -27.08 4.02
N THR A 36 -7.86 -26.08 3.15
CA THR A 36 -8.52 -26.30 1.85
C THR A 36 -7.63 -26.09 0.65
N VAL A 37 -6.44 -25.50 0.81
CA VAL A 37 -5.54 -25.17 -0.30
C VAL A 37 -4.23 -25.94 -0.13
N PRO A 38 -3.97 -26.96 -0.96
CA PRO A 38 -2.69 -27.65 -0.92
C PRO A 38 -1.56 -26.73 -1.37
N VAL A 39 -0.44 -26.74 -0.64
CA VAL A 39 0.78 -26.02 -1.04
C VAL A 39 1.53 -26.89 -2.04
N VAL A 40 1.71 -26.39 -3.26
CA VAL A 40 2.40 -27.07 -4.38
C VAL A 40 3.88 -26.70 -4.39
N THR A 41 4.17 -25.41 -4.19
CA THR A 41 5.54 -24.90 -4.07
C THR A 41 5.65 -24.02 -2.84
N ARG A 42 6.88 -23.87 -2.33
CA ARG A 42 7.15 -22.97 -1.19
C ARG A 42 8.11 -21.87 -1.61
N SER A 43 7.90 -20.69 -1.11
CA SER A 43 8.90 -19.63 -1.19
C SER A 43 10.17 -20.08 -0.45
N GLU A 44 11.32 -19.74 -0.97
CA GLU A 44 12.62 -19.92 -0.31
C GLU A 44 12.82 -18.97 0.89
N PHE A 45 11.93 -17.97 1.03
CA PHE A 45 12.00 -16.98 2.10
C PHE A 45 10.98 -17.30 3.20
N ASP A 46 11.43 -17.15 4.45
CA ASP A 46 10.57 -17.27 5.63
C ASP A 46 9.50 -16.17 5.67
N ASN A 47 9.84 -14.98 5.16
CA ASN A 47 8.92 -13.86 5.11
C ASN A 47 9.00 -13.07 3.80
N VAL A 48 7.86 -12.55 3.40
CA VAL A 48 7.75 -11.50 2.39
C VAL A 48 7.14 -10.25 3.03
N PHE A 49 7.67 -9.06 2.72
CA PHE A 49 7.19 -7.80 3.30
C PHE A 49 6.74 -6.83 2.21
N HIS A 50 5.45 -6.49 2.23
CA HIS A 50 4.91 -5.39 1.46
C HIS A 50 5.05 -4.09 2.25
N CYS A 51 6.10 -3.35 1.97
CA CYS A 51 6.34 -2.01 2.50
C CYS A 51 5.73 -0.96 1.57
N THR A 52 5.17 0.12 2.10
CA THR A 52 4.44 1.08 1.29
C THR A 52 4.10 2.35 2.07
N VAL A 53 3.60 3.37 1.37
CA VAL A 53 2.86 4.49 1.95
C VAL A 53 1.37 4.39 1.58
N ARG A 54 0.54 5.29 2.12
CA ARG A 54 -0.88 5.33 1.74
C ARG A 54 -1.04 5.81 0.30
N LYS A 55 -2.07 5.31 -0.40
CA LYS A 55 -2.49 5.72 -1.75
C LYS A 55 -1.60 5.21 -2.90
N THR A 56 -0.86 4.14 -2.67
CA THR A 56 -0.02 3.44 -3.65
C THR A 56 -0.58 2.06 -4.02
N GLY A 57 -1.90 1.87 -3.97
CA GLY A 57 -2.54 0.59 -4.33
C GLY A 57 -2.46 -0.50 -3.25
N SER A 58 -2.13 -0.16 -2.00
CA SER A 58 -1.92 -1.15 -0.92
C SER A 58 -3.10 -2.11 -0.69
N GLN A 59 -4.34 -1.72 -0.97
CA GLN A 59 -5.49 -2.61 -0.84
C GLN A 59 -5.54 -3.67 -1.95
N TRP A 60 -5.10 -3.31 -3.14
CA TRP A 60 -4.97 -4.21 -4.28
C TRP A 60 -3.84 -5.22 -4.04
N ILE A 61 -2.65 -4.76 -3.66
CA ILE A 61 -1.52 -5.64 -3.28
C ILE A 61 -1.93 -6.60 -2.15
N LYS A 62 -2.64 -6.12 -1.13
CA LYS A 62 -3.15 -6.99 -0.06
C LYS A 62 -4.09 -8.06 -0.58
N ALA A 63 -4.94 -7.74 -1.55
CA ALA A 63 -5.84 -8.70 -2.17
C ALA A 63 -5.05 -9.78 -2.93
N LEU A 64 -4.08 -9.38 -3.77
CA LEU A 64 -3.21 -10.30 -4.50
C LEU A 64 -2.47 -11.26 -3.56
N PHE A 65 -1.72 -10.73 -2.59
CA PHE A 65 -0.94 -11.55 -1.64
C PHE A 65 -1.79 -12.31 -0.61
N SER A 66 -3.08 -12.11 -0.62
CA SER A 66 -4.02 -12.87 0.19
C SER A 66 -4.81 -13.89 -0.63
N ASP A 67 -4.54 -14.05 -1.93
CA ASP A 67 -5.25 -15.00 -2.78
C ASP A 67 -4.78 -16.45 -2.50
N PRO A 68 -5.70 -17.43 -2.56
CA PRO A 68 -5.35 -18.84 -2.45
C PRO A 68 -4.30 -19.33 -3.45
N ALA A 69 -4.26 -18.76 -4.67
CA ALA A 69 -3.23 -19.13 -5.66
C ALA A 69 -1.83 -18.71 -5.18
N VAL A 70 -1.69 -17.53 -4.60
CA VAL A 70 -0.40 -17.06 -4.06
C VAL A 70 0.02 -17.93 -2.87
N TYR A 71 -0.91 -18.30 -1.98
CA TYR A 71 -0.62 -19.23 -0.89
C TYR A 71 -0.21 -20.61 -1.41
N ARG A 72 -0.91 -21.16 -2.43
CA ARG A 72 -0.60 -22.44 -3.06
C ARG A 72 0.85 -22.53 -3.54
N HIS A 73 1.35 -21.44 -4.11
CA HIS A 73 2.69 -21.35 -4.70
C HIS A 73 3.73 -20.64 -3.84
N SER A 74 3.45 -20.43 -2.54
CA SER A 74 4.41 -19.83 -1.61
C SER A 74 4.43 -20.49 -0.23
N GLY A 75 3.29 -21.01 0.22
CA GLY A 75 3.10 -21.44 1.60
C GLY A 75 3.01 -20.26 2.59
N LEU A 76 3.07 -18.99 2.12
CA LEU A 76 3.07 -17.80 2.95
C LEU A 76 1.65 -17.31 3.20
N LEU A 77 1.27 -17.19 4.46
CA LEU A 77 -0.05 -16.68 4.83
C LEU A 77 -0.05 -15.16 5.04
N PRO A 78 -1.09 -14.46 4.63
CA PRO A 78 -1.19 -13.03 4.84
C PRO A 78 -1.18 -12.66 6.34
N TYR A 79 -0.47 -11.59 6.66
CA TYR A 79 -0.34 -11.03 8.00
C TYR A 79 -0.33 -9.51 7.94
N ASP A 80 -1.28 -8.86 8.59
CA ASP A 80 -1.27 -7.40 8.73
C ASP A 80 -0.85 -7.04 10.16
N PRO A 81 0.39 -6.59 10.37
CA PRO A 81 0.92 -6.38 11.71
C PRO A 81 0.12 -5.35 12.53
N ARG A 82 -0.66 -4.48 11.88
CA ARG A 82 -1.50 -3.49 12.56
C ARG A 82 -2.63 -4.11 13.39
N PHE A 83 -2.93 -5.40 13.17
CA PHE A 83 -3.97 -6.12 13.89
C PHE A 83 -3.44 -6.91 15.09
N TYR A 84 -2.13 -6.85 15.34
CA TYR A 84 -1.46 -7.58 16.41
C TYR A 84 -0.74 -6.63 17.37
N SER A 85 -0.43 -7.12 18.57
CA SER A 85 0.33 -6.37 19.57
C SER A 85 1.70 -5.96 19.02
N GLY A 86 2.15 -4.74 19.34
CA GLY A 86 3.40 -4.16 18.82
C GLY A 86 3.28 -3.57 17.41
N GLY A 87 2.18 -3.84 16.69
CA GLY A 87 1.92 -3.25 15.38
C GLY A 87 3.03 -3.50 14.37
N VAL A 88 3.32 -2.51 13.53
CA VAL A 88 4.29 -2.61 12.42
C VAL A 88 5.76 -2.70 12.86
N THR A 89 6.03 -2.52 14.16
CA THR A 89 7.39 -2.61 14.74
C THR A 89 7.63 -3.93 15.46
N ALA A 90 6.62 -4.78 15.57
CA ALA A 90 6.78 -6.13 16.09
C ALA A 90 7.30 -7.08 15.00
N PRO A 91 8.07 -8.11 15.37
CA PRO A 91 8.48 -9.15 14.44
C PRO A 91 7.26 -9.83 13.79
N VAL A 92 7.34 -10.07 12.49
CA VAL A 92 6.36 -10.88 11.77
C VAL A 92 6.78 -12.34 11.88
N PRO A 93 5.89 -13.25 12.33
CA PRO A 93 6.22 -14.67 12.43
C PRO A 93 6.66 -15.27 11.08
N ALA A 94 7.52 -16.28 11.09
CA ALA A 94 7.91 -17.01 9.88
C ALA A 94 6.69 -17.62 9.17
N GLY A 95 6.78 -17.85 7.86
CA GLY A 95 5.70 -18.36 7.02
C GLY A 95 4.61 -17.32 6.73
N ARG A 96 4.93 -16.03 6.78
CA ARG A 96 3.96 -14.94 6.62
C ARG A 96 4.38 -13.92 5.57
N THR A 97 3.38 -13.40 4.87
CA THR A 97 3.52 -12.15 4.11
C THR A 97 3.06 -10.98 4.97
N GLY A 98 3.99 -10.15 5.43
CA GLY A 98 3.71 -8.91 6.16
C GLY A 98 3.14 -7.85 5.23
N LEU A 99 1.89 -7.45 5.43
CA LEU A 99 1.14 -6.61 4.50
C LEU A 99 0.96 -5.18 5.00
N ALA A 100 1.16 -4.21 4.10
CA ALA A 100 0.94 -2.77 4.33
C ALA A 100 1.74 -2.23 5.52
N ILE A 101 3.05 -2.43 5.46
CA ILE A 101 4.01 -1.93 6.45
C ILE A 101 4.37 -0.48 6.11
N PHE A 102 3.92 0.44 6.94
CA PHE A 102 4.09 1.90 6.77
C PHE A 102 5.29 2.39 7.59
N LEU A 103 6.49 1.96 7.20
CA LEU A 103 7.75 2.34 7.86
C LEU A 103 8.71 2.98 6.85
N SER A 104 9.59 3.87 7.31
CA SER A 104 10.77 4.25 6.55
C SER A 104 11.72 3.05 6.43
N HIS A 105 12.59 3.04 5.43
CA HIS A 105 13.55 1.96 5.21
C HIS A 105 14.37 1.66 6.48
N ARG A 106 15.03 2.68 7.05
CA ARG A 106 15.81 2.52 8.29
C ARG A 106 15.01 1.89 9.42
N ARG A 107 13.74 2.30 9.58
CA ARG A 107 12.89 1.75 10.64
C ARG A 107 12.42 0.33 10.32
N PHE A 108 12.21 0.00 9.07
CA PHE A 108 11.93 -1.37 8.65
C PHE A 108 13.12 -2.29 8.95
N GLU A 109 14.35 -1.85 8.61
CA GLU A 109 15.56 -2.64 8.89
C GLU A 109 15.77 -2.88 10.39
N SER A 110 15.40 -1.94 11.26
CA SER A 110 15.51 -2.12 12.71
C SER A 110 14.50 -3.09 13.33
N VAL A 111 13.47 -3.51 12.58
CA VAL A 111 12.53 -4.54 13.06
C VAL A 111 13.16 -5.91 12.90
N PRO A 112 13.24 -6.74 13.95
CA PRO A 112 13.78 -8.10 13.83
C PRO A 112 13.02 -8.94 12.81
N LYS A 113 13.75 -9.70 11.99
CA LYS A 113 13.21 -10.64 11.01
C LYS A 113 13.28 -12.06 11.56
N ALA A 114 12.26 -12.87 11.30
CA ALA A 114 12.21 -14.25 11.80
C ALA A 114 13.18 -15.21 11.09
N GLY A 115 13.68 -14.83 9.91
CA GLY A 115 14.62 -15.61 9.11
C GLY A 115 14.91 -14.91 7.79
N THR A 116 15.09 -15.68 6.73
CA THR A 116 15.30 -15.16 5.37
C THR A 116 14.09 -14.38 4.89
N TYR A 117 14.31 -13.29 4.18
CA TYR A 117 13.19 -12.47 3.71
C TYR A 117 13.45 -11.78 2.38
N ARG A 118 12.34 -11.38 1.75
CA ARG A 118 12.29 -10.38 0.70
C ARG A 118 11.29 -9.29 1.07
N ALA A 119 11.65 -8.06 0.74
CA ALA A 119 10.78 -6.91 0.89
C ALA A 119 10.58 -6.24 -0.47
N PHE A 120 9.43 -5.64 -0.68
CA PHE A 120 9.19 -4.75 -1.79
C PHE A 120 8.48 -3.50 -1.32
N PHE A 121 8.81 -2.39 -1.94
CA PHE A 121 8.15 -1.12 -1.66
C PHE A 121 7.45 -0.63 -2.92
N VAL A 122 6.13 -0.43 -2.83
CA VAL A 122 5.36 0.11 -3.94
C VAL A 122 5.38 1.63 -3.87
N ILE A 123 6.04 2.25 -4.86
CA ILE A 123 6.05 3.69 -5.08
C ILE A 123 4.92 4.09 -6.03
N ARG A 124 4.53 5.34 -5.98
CA ARG A 124 3.62 6.00 -6.90
C ARG A 124 4.07 7.45 -7.05
N ASP A 125 3.76 8.08 -8.19
CA ASP A 125 4.00 9.52 -8.35
C ASP A 125 3.48 10.27 -7.11
N PRO A 126 4.35 10.95 -6.35
CA PRO A 126 3.96 11.58 -5.10
C PRO A 126 2.92 12.70 -5.30
N ARG A 127 2.84 13.29 -6.49
CA ARG A 127 1.81 14.26 -6.87
C ARG A 127 0.44 13.59 -7.02
N ASP A 128 0.40 12.40 -7.61
CA ASP A 128 -0.82 11.57 -7.67
C ASP A 128 -1.23 11.04 -6.27
N VAL A 129 -0.25 10.83 -5.39
CA VAL A 129 -0.53 10.49 -3.98
C VAL A 129 -1.25 11.65 -3.28
N VAL A 130 -0.86 12.91 -3.52
CA VAL A 130 -1.57 14.10 -3.01
C VAL A 130 -3.01 14.11 -3.50
N VAL A 131 -3.23 14.03 -4.82
CA VAL A 131 -4.56 14.03 -5.43
C VAL A 131 -5.44 12.90 -4.89
N SER A 132 -4.88 11.68 -4.85
CA SER A 132 -5.57 10.51 -4.32
C SER A 132 -5.91 10.64 -2.84
N SER A 133 -5.04 11.29 -2.05
CA SER A 133 -5.28 11.56 -0.64
C SER A 133 -6.39 12.57 -0.44
N TYR A 134 -6.40 13.66 -1.21
CA TYR A 134 -7.44 14.68 -1.16
C TYR A 134 -8.83 14.08 -1.35
N PHE A 135 -9.06 13.37 -2.46
CA PHE A 135 -10.36 12.78 -2.74
C PHE A 135 -10.74 11.68 -1.73
N SER A 136 -9.78 10.91 -1.30
CA SER A 136 -10.05 9.85 -0.30
C SER A 136 -10.41 10.41 1.07
N LEU A 137 -9.69 11.40 1.57
CA LEU A 137 -9.97 12.04 2.85
C LEU A 137 -11.31 12.77 2.83
N ARG A 138 -11.57 13.52 1.76
CA ARG A 138 -12.80 14.28 1.59
C ARG A 138 -14.04 13.39 1.53
N ASN A 139 -13.97 12.23 0.82
CA ASN A 139 -15.17 11.51 0.42
C ASN A 139 -15.30 10.09 0.97
N SER A 140 -14.21 9.31 1.02
CA SER A 140 -14.33 7.84 1.10
C SER A 140 -13.54 7.15 2.20
N HIS A 141 -12.56 7.81 2.84
CA HIS A 141 -11.76 7.17 3.88
C HIS A 141 -12.62 6.84 5.11
N ALA A 142 -12.40 5.67 5.70
CA ALA A 142 -13.11 5.31 6.93
C ALA A 142 -12.81 6.31 8.06
N PRO A 143 -13.81 6.67 8.89
CA PRO A 143 -13.63 7.59 10.01
C PRO A 143 -12.77 6.93 11.10
N MET A 144 -11.48 7.24 11.13
CA MET A 144 -10.50 6.73 12.09
C MET A 144 -9.51 7.83 12.47
N GLY A 145 -9.19 7.93 13.76
CA GLY A 145 -8.26 8.94 14.27
C GLY A 145 -8.69 10.36 13.87
N ASP A 146 -7.77 11.11 13.27
CA ASP A 146 -7.98 12.50 12.83
C ASP A 146 -8.67 12.65 11.46
N ILE A 147 -9.12 11.55 10.85
CA ILE A 147 -9.79 11.57 9.53
C ILE A 147 -11.11 12.36 9.54
N PRO A 148 -12.00 12.24 10.54
CA PRO A 148 -13.22 13.03 10.57
C PRO A 148 -12.95 14.53 10.57
N GLN A 149 -11.96 14.98 11.34
CA GLN A 149 -11.55 16.39 11.39
C GLN A 149 -10.98 16.86 10.05
N ALA A 150 -10.08 16.08 9.46
CA ALA A 150 -9.52 16.38 8.15
C ALA A 150 -10.61 16.44 7.06
N ARG A 151 -11.61 15.56 7.12
CA ARG A 151 -12.75 15.56 6.20
C ARG A 151 -13.56 16.85 6.31
N LYS A 152 -13.90 17.28 7.52
CA LYS A 152 -14.63 18.52 7.76
C LYS A 152 -13.90 19.70 7.10
N VAL A 153 -12.61 19.86 7.39
CA VAL A 153 -11.76 20.89 6.79
C VAL A 153 -11.80 20.84 5.26
N LEU A 154 -11.69 19.64 4.66
CA LEU A 154 -11.68 19.50 3.19
C LEU A 154 -13.05 19.70 2.54
N GLN A 155 -14.15 19.53 3.28
CA GLN A 155 -15.50 19.80 2.78
C GLN A 155 -15.86 21.26 2.81
N GLU A 156 -15.34 22.01 3.78
CA GLU A 156 -15.56 23.45 3.96
C GLU A 156 -14.68 24.32 3.05
N LYS A 157 -13.50 23.81 2.65
CA LYS A 157 -12.53 24.57 1.85
C LYS A 157 -12.72 24.42 0.34
N PRO A 158 -12.43 25.46 -0.47
CA PRO A 158 -12.22 25.34 -1.90
C PRO A 158 -11.19 24.25 -2.23
N LYS A 159 -11.31 23.64 -3.42
CA LYS A 159 -10.44 22.53 -3.83
C LYS A 159 -8.94 22.84 -3.72
N LYS A 160 -8.52 24.04 -4.17
CA LYS A 160 -7.13 24.49 -4.10
C LYS A 160 -6.60 24.49 -2.66
N GLU A 161 -7.29 25.17 -1.75
CA GLU A 161 -6.91 25.23 -0.34
C GLU A 161 -6.93 23.84 0.31
N GLY A 162 -7.89 22.99 -0.06
CA GLY A 162 -7.95 21.61 0.40
C GLY A 162 -6.75 20.79 -0.06
N MET A 163 -6.25 21.01 -1.29
CA MET A 163 -5.04 20.36 -1.77
C MET A 163 -3.78 20.84 -1.04
N LEU A 164 -3.65 22.13 -0.80
CA LEU A 164 -2.58 22.71 0.00
C LEU A 164 -2.57 22.09 1.42
N HIS A 165 -3.74 22.01 2.06
CA HIS A 165 -3.89 21.34 3.36
C HIS A 165 -3.45 19.86 3.32
N VAL A 166 -3.75 19.13 2.26
CA VAL A 166 -3.32 17.73 2.11
C VAL A 166 -1.82 17.61 1.94
N ILE A 167 -1.17 18.50 1.19
CA ILE A 167 0.30 18.52 1.04
C ILE A 167 0.97 18.67 2.40
N GLU A 168 0.55 19.68 3.19
CA GLU A 168 1.05 19.90 4.54
C GLU A 168 0.85 18.67 5.43
N ARG A 169 -0.35 18.10 5.39
CA ARG A 169 -0.68 16.89 6.15
C ARG A 169 0.20 15.70 5.79
N LEU A 170 0.52 15.48 4.51
CA LEU A 170 1.39 14.38 4.08
C LEU A 170 2.83 14.61 4.53
N ARG A 171 3.31 15.88 4.52
CA ARG A 171 4.60 16.27 5.09
C ARG A 171 4.65 15.96 6.60
N ASP A 172 3.67 16.42 7.36
CA ASP A 172 3.61 16.27 8.83
C ASP A 172 3.48 14.81 9.25
N LYS A 173 2.76 14.00 8.47
CA LYS A 173 2.69 12.54 8.64
C LYS A 173 3.95 11.82 8.11
N LYS A 174 4.99 12.56 7.67
CA LYS A 174 6.28 12.07 7.17
C LYS A 174 6.16 11.12 5.98
N GLN A 175 5.07 11.22 5.20
CA GLN A 175 4.81 10.28 4.11
C GLN A 175 5.80 10.48 2.95
N PHE A 176 6.15 11.72 2.62
CA PHE A 176 7.18 12.04 1.63
C PHE A 176 8.57 11.54 2.08
N GLY A 177 8.92 11.74 3.35
CA GLY A 177 10.17 11.23 3.90
C GLY A 177 10.25 9.70 3.92
N GLN A 178 9.13 9.01 4.13
CA GLN A 178 9.08 7.55 4.01
C GLN A 178 9.37 7.10 2.57
N MET A 179 8.76 7.73 1.55
CA MET A 179 9.01 7.40 0.14
C MET A 179 10.49 7.63 -0.21
N ARG A 180 11.04 8.79 0.16
CA ARG A 180 12.44 9.12 -0.07
C ARG A 180 13.38 8.10 0.56
N SER A 181 13.10 7.70 1.81
CA SER A 181 13.98 6.78 2.55
C SER A 181 14.14 5.41 1.89
N TRP A 182 13.16 4.96 1.13
CA TRP A 182 13.25 3.73 0.33
C TRP A 182 13.93 3.95 -1.02
N ALA A 183 13.69 5.09 -1.65
CA ALA A 183 14.29 5.42 -2.94
C ALA A 183 15.80 5.66 -2.84
N THR A 184 16.25 6.20 -1.70
CA THR A 184 17.68 6.51 -1.45
C THR A 184 18.39 5.47 -0.59
N ALA A 185 17.73 4.36 -0.29
CA ALA A 185 18.35 3.25 0.42
C ALA A 185 19.46 2.60 -0.45
N PRO A 186 20.56 2.16 0.16
CA PRO A 186 21.58 1.41 -0.58
C PRO A 186 20.94 0.19 -1.28
N PRO A 187 21.35 -0.12 -2.51
CA PRO A 187 20.87 -1.31 -3.19
C PRO A 187 21.14 -2.58 -2.36
N ALA A 188 20.13 -3.45 -2.27
CA ALA A 188 20.24 -4.73 -1.59
C ALA A 188 19.33 -5.75 -2.26
N GLU A 189 19.76 -7.00 -2.30
CA GLU A 189 18.93 -8.08 -2.85
C GLU A 189 17.66 -8.31 -2.05
N THR A 190 17.68 -7.94 -0.76
CA THR A 190 16.57 -8.14 0.16
C THR A 190 15.35 -7.28 -0.14
N PHE A 191 15.48 -6.20 -0.93
CA PHE A 191 14.34 -5.40 -1.29
C PHE A 191 14.38 -4.86 -2.73
N ARG A 192 13.18 -4.56 -3.28
CA ARG A 192 12.99 -3.87 -4.58
C ARG A 192 11.90 -2.83 -4.52
N LEU A 193 12.07 -1.81 -5.35
CA LEU A 193 11.03 -0.82 -5.62
C LEU A 193 10.21 -1.25 -6.83
N PHE A 194 8.88 -1.12 -6.73
CA PHE A 194 7.95 -1.35 -7.83
C PHE A 194 7.07 -0.12 -7.99
N ARG A 195 6.88 0.32 -9.22
CA ARG A 195 5.99 1.45 -9.50
C ARG A 195 4.55 0.97 -9.60
N TYR A 196 3.65 1.69 -8.93
CA TYR A 196 2.22 1.42 -9.02
C TYR A 196 1.72 1.49 -10.47
N GLU A 197 2.25 2.43 -11.24
CA GLU A 197 1.89 2.68 -12.62
C GLU A 197 2.26 1.48 -13.52
N ASP A 198 3.41 0.87 -13.31
CA ASP A 198 3.86 -0.32 -14.05
C ASP A 198 3.02 -1.55 -13.65
N LEU A 199 2.78 -1.71 -12.35
CA LEU A 199 1.95 -2.80 -11.82
C LEU A 199 0.47 -2.72 -12.24
N THR A 200 0.00 -1.58 -12.73
CA THR A 200 -1.42 -1.37 -13.14
C THR A 200 -1.57 -0.92 -14.59
N GLY A 201 -0.47 -0.78 -15.32
CA GLY A 201 -0.40 -0.35 -16.71
C GLY A 201 -0.49 -1.51 -17.71
N GLU A 202 -0.05 -1.25 -18.94
CA GLU A 202 -0.13 -2.20 -20.05
C GLU A 202 0.68 -3.47 -19.81
N ARG A 203 1.84 -3.36 -19.13
CA ARG A 203 2.70 -4.50 -18.78
C ARG A 203 2.36 -5.13 -17.42
N GLN A 204 1.12 -4.98 -16.94
CA GLN A 204 0.71 -5.46 -15.62
C GLN A 204 1.11 -6.91 -15.33
N ALA A 205 0.88 -7.81 -16.28
CA ALA A 205 1.15 -9.23 -16.09
C ALA A 205 2.64 -9.52 -15.88
N GLU A 206 3.49 -8.90 -16.71
CA GLU A 206 4.93 -8.99 -16.63
C GLU A 206 5.47 -8.42 -15.30
N GLU A 207 5.00 -7.24 -14.93
CA GLU A 207 5.47 -6.55 -13.71
C GLU A 207 5.00 -7.23 -12.43
N VAL A 208 3.78 -7.80 -12.43
CA VAL A 208 3.30 -8.60 -11.29
C VAL A 208 4.04 -9.94 -11.20
N ASP A 209 4.35 -10.60 -12.32
CA ASP A 209 5.18 -11.80 -12.32
C ASP A 209 6.59 -11.49 -11.77
N ARG A 210 7.21 -10.39 -12.22
CA ARG A 210 8.50 -9.90 -11.70
C ARG A 210 8.46 -9.62 -10.19
N LEU A 211 7.39 -9.02 -9.70
CA LEU A 211 7.16 -8.79 -8.26
C LEU A 211 7.06 -10.11 -7.50
N LEU A 212 6.26 -11.04 -7.99
CA LEU A 212 6.08 -12.35 -7.35
C LEU A 212 7.39 -13.16 -7.33
N ARG A 213 8.14 -13.18 -8.44
CA ARG A 213 9.45 -13.84 -8.51
C ARG A 213 10.47 -13.24 -7.56
N HIS A 214 10.49 -11.91 -7.40
CA HIS A 214 11.32 -11.27 -6.37
C HIS A 214 10.98 -11.78 -4.96
N CYS A 215 9.73 -12.17 -4.73
CA CYS A 215 9.26 -12.74 -3.47
C CYS A 215 9.44 -14.27 -3.37
N GLY A 216 10.15 -14.90 -4.31
CA GLY A 216 10.30 -16.36 -4.37
C GLY A 216 8.99 -17.08 -4.70
N ILE A 217 8.10 -16.44 -5.46
CA ILE A 217 6.77 -16.96 -5.80
C ILE A 217 6.66 -17.05 -7.32
N THR A 218 6.39 -18.23 -7.84
CA THR A 218 6.17 -18.43 -9.27
C THR A 218 4.79 -19.03 -9.50
N LEU A 219 3.94 -18.33 -10.23
CA LEU A 219 2.63 -18.82 -10.65
C LEU A 219 2.68 -19.31 -12.10
N PRO A 220 1.97 -20.40 -12.44
CA PRO A 220 1.70 -20.73 -13.83
C PRO A 220 1.00 -19.56 -14.55
N PRO A 221 1.30 -19.32 -15.85
CA PRO A 221 0.73 -18.19 -16.60
C PRO A 221 -0.80 -18.09 -16.53
N ALA A 222 -1.51 -19.22 -16.61
CA ALA A 222 -2.96 -19.26 -16.50
C ALA A 222 -3.47 -18.83 -15.10
N GLU A 223 -2.78 -19.24 -14.03
CA GLU A 223 -3.14 -18.84 -12.66
C GLU A 223 -2.83 -17.34 -12.42
N LEU A 224 -1.73 -16.83 -12.96
CA LEU A 224 -1.42 -15.40 -12.92
C LEU A 224 -2.49 -14.58 -13.65
N ALA A 225 -2.88 -14.99 -14.86
CA ALA A 225 -3.94 -14.33 -15.61
C ALA A 225 -5.28 -14.33 -14.86
N ALA A 226 -5.66 -15.47 -14.26
CA ALA A 226 -6.86 -15.59 -13.44
C ALA A 226 -6.81 -14.71 -12.18
N LEU A 227 -5.63 -14.61 -11.53
CA LEU A 227 -5.39 -13.74 -10.38
C LEU A 227 -5.61 -12.27 -10.75
N LEU A 228 -5.00 -11.81 -11.85
CA LEU A 228 -5.12 -10.41 -12.32
C LEU A 228 -6.55 -10.08 -12.75
N ALA A 229 -7.23 -10.98 -13.46
CA ALA A 229 -8.64 -10.81 -13.83
C ALA A 229 -9.53 -10.68 -12.59
N ARG A 230 -9.32 -11.51 -11.57
CA ARG A 230 -10.08 -11.48 -10.30
C ARG A 230 -9.94 -10.14 -9.57
N TYR A 231 -8.75 -9.59 -9.54
CA TYR A 231 -8.45 -8.33 -8.87
C TYR A 231 -8.29 -7.15 -9.84
N SER A 232 -8.89 -7.22 -11.02
CA SER A 232 -8.96 -6.08 -11.93
C SER A 232 -9.62 -4.87 -11.27
N PHE A 233 -9.28 -3.65 -11.72
CA PHE A 233 -9.85 -2.42 -11.17
C PHE A 233 -11.39 -2.46 -11.14
N THR A 234 -12.00 -2.95 -12.23
CA THR A 234 -13.46 -3.08 -12.35
C THR A 234 -14.04 -4.00 -11.28
N ASN A 235 -13.44 -5.18 -11.07
CA ASN A 235 -13.92 -6.15 -10.09
C ASN A 235 -13.69 -5.66 -8.65
N MET A 236 -12.56 -5.01 -8.39
CA MET A 236 -12.28 -4.41 -7.09
C MET A 236 -13.20 -3.23 -6.76
N LYS A 237 -13.67 -2.51 -7.77
CA LYS A 237 -14.65 -1.43 -7.63
C LYS A 237 -16.02 -1.99 -7.33
N LYS A 238 -16.53 -2.92 -8.15
CA LYS A 238 -17.85 -3.58 -7.96
C LYS A 238 -18.00 -4.21 -6.57
N GLY A 239 -16.98 -4.93 -6.09
CA GLY A 239 -17.00 -5.59 -4.78
C GLY A 239 -17.03 -4.65 -3.57
N LYS A 240 -16.95 -3.33 -3.77
CA LYS A 240 -16.97 -2.31 -2.71
C LYS A 240 -18.00 -1.20 -2.93
N GLU A 241 -18.82 -1.31 -3.94
CA GLU A 241 -19.96 -0.42 -4.13
C GLU A 241 -21.02 -0.71 -3.07
N VAL A 242 -21.13 0.20 -2.12
CA VAL A 242 -22.20 0.21 -1.13
C VAL A 242 -23.11 1.38 -1.48
N PRO A 243 -24.42 1.20 -1.62
CA PRO A 243 -25.35 2.30 -1.87
C PRO A 243 -25.12 3.46 -0.89
N GLY A 244 -24.99 4.68 -1.40
CA GLY A 244 -24.71 5.88 -0.59
C GLY A 244 -23.27 6.08 -0.13
N ARG A 245 -22.32 5.20 -0.49
CA ARG A 245 -20.90 5.39 -0.18
C ARG A 245 -20.06 5.61 -1.43
N VAL A 246 -19.22 6.66 -1.40
CA VAL A 246 -18.25 6.92 -2.47
C VAL A 246 -17.14 5.87 -2.43
N SER A 247 -16.91 5.21 -3.55
CA SER A 247 -15.86 4.20 -3.70
C SER A 247 -14.46 4.79 -3.50
N HIS A 248 -13.56 4.02 -2.87
CA HIS A 248 -12.13 4.34 -2.81
C HIS A 248 -11.42 4.25 -4.18
N TYR A 249 -12.04 3.59 -5.15
CA TYR A 249 -11.53 3.40 -6.51
C TYR A 249 -12.11 4.51 -7.40
N ARG A 250 -11.35 5.60 -7.59
CA ARG A 250 -11.81 6.77 -8.36
C ARG A 250 -11.57 6.62 -9.87
N LYS A 251 -10.33 6.68 -10.30
CA LYS A 251 -9.95 6.61 -11.72
C LYS A 251 -8.91 5.52 -12.01
N GLY A 252 -8.00 5.24 -11.07
CA GLY A 252 -6.89 4.30 -11.27
C GLY A 252 -5.82 4.79 -12.26
N ALA A 253 -5.99 5.99 -12.84
CA ALA A 253 -5.09 6.53 -13.85
C ALA A 253 -3.84 7.15 -13.22
N ALA A 254 -2.70 6.97 -13.89
CA ALA A 254 -1.44 7.65 -13.63
C ALA A 254 -1.45 9.07 -14.19
N GLY A 255 -0.72 10.00 -13.58
CA GLY A 255 -0.55 11.36 -14.08
C GLY A 255 -1.76 12.29 -13.92
N ASP A 256 -2.81 11.87 -13.18
CA ASP A 256 -4.01 12.69 -12.96
C ASP A 256 -3.72 13.98 -12.18
N TRP A 257 -2.58 14.07 -11.53
CA TRP A 257 -2.15 15.29 -10.84
C TRP A 257 -2.08 16.51 -11.77
N ARG A 258 -1.77 16.33 -13.06
CA ARG A 258 -1.73 17.41 -14.05
C ARG A 258 -3.07 18.13 -14.20
N ASN A 259 -4.19 17.45 -13.96
CA ASN A 259 -5.54 18.01 -13.98
C ASN A 259 -5.90 18.77 -12.68
N HIS A 260 -4.99 18.79 -11.70
CA HIS A 260 -5.29 19.28 -10.36
C HIS A 260 -4.26 20.24 -9.78
N PHE A 261 -3.04 20.25 -10.29
CA PHE A 261 -1.95 21.09 -9.81
C PHE A 261 -1.87 22.35 -10.68
N ASP A 262 -2.16 23.49 -10.09
CA ASP A 262 -1.74 24.81 -10.60
C ASP A 262 -0.34 25.17 -10.06
N ASP A 263 0.16 26.36 -10.40
CA ASP A 263 1.49 26.81 -9.99
C ASP A 263 1.65 26.89 -8.48
N ASP A 264 0.62 27.34 -7.76
CA ASP A 264 0.67 27.47 -6.30
C ASP A 264 0.69 26.12 -5.61
N ILE A 265 -0.12 25.16 -6.09
CA ILE A 265 -0.14 23.77 -5.57
C ILE A 265 1.19 23.09 -5.85
N TYR A 266 1.75 23.30 -7.05
CA TYR A 266 3.04 22.74 -7.42
C TYR A 266 4.16 23.32 -6.55
N ALA A 267 4.18 24.63 -6.36
CA ALA A 267 5.16 25.31 -5.48
C ALA A 267 5.04 24.83 -4.02
N ALA A 268 3.82 24.64 -3.51
CA ALA A 268 3.60 24.08 -2.18
C ALA A 268 4.10 22.64 -2.06
N TYR A 269 3.84 21.82 -3.10
CA TYR A 269 4.36 20.45 -3.17
C TYR A 269 5.88 20.44 -3.15
N THR A 270 6.54 21.28 -3.96
CA THR A 270 8.00 21.36 -4.03
C THR A 270 8.60 21.81 -2.68
N ARG A 271 7.99 22.75 -2.00
CA ARG A 271 8.41 23.16 -0.63
C ARG A 271 8.30 22.01 0.38
N ALA A 272 7.30 21.15 0.25
CA ALA A 272 7.02 20.06 1.21
C ALA A 272 7.79 18.77 0.91
N ALA A 273 8.03 18.45 -0.35
CA ALA A 273 8.58 17.19 -0.83
C ALA A 273 9.97 17.33 -1.49
N GLY A 274 10.37 18.54 -1.89
CA GLY A 274 11.60 18.79 -2.65
C GLY A 274 11.55 18.13 -4.02
N ASP A 275 12.65 17.53 -4.43
CA ASP A 275 12.86 16.78 -5.66
C ASP A 275 12.38 15.31 -5.58
N LEU A 276 11.41 15.01 -4.72
CA LEU A 276 10.99 13.63 -4.47
C LEU A 276 10.49 12.93 -5.73
N ALA A 277 9.82 13.63 -6.63
CA ALA A 277 9.33 13.05 -7.87
C ALA A 277 10.51 12.53 -8.72
N GLU A 278 11.55 13.35 -8.91
CA GLU A 278 12.77 13.04 -9.66
C GLU A 278 13.55 11.91 -8.99
N VAL A 279 13.73 11.95 -7.69
CA VAL A 279 14.38 10.88 -6.89
C VAL A 279 13.68 9.53 -7.08
N LEU A 280 12.34 9.55 -7.22
CA LEU A 280 11.54 8.36 -7.52
C LEU A 280 11.52 8.02 -9.03
N GLY A 281 12.21 8.82 -9.86
CA GLY A 281 12.31 8.64 -11.31
C GLY A 281 11.04 9.00 -12.07
N TYR A 282 10.19 9.88 -11.53
CA TYR A 282 9.08 10.48 -12.26
C TYR A 282 9.54 11.77 -12.95
N PRO A 283 8.98 12.09 -14.14
CA PRO A 283 9.41 13.26 -14.88
C PRO A 283 9.13 14.57 -14.10
N ALA A 284 9.97 15.56 -14.33
CA ALA A 284 9.71 16.93 -13.89
C ALA A 284 8.38 17.47 -14.48
N ARG A 285 7.94 18.63 -14.00
CA ARG A 285 6.63 19.18 -14.38
C ARG A 285 6.45 19.35 -15.90
N ASP A 286 7.50 19.85 -16.56
CA ASP A 286 7.45 20.30 -17.94
C ASP A 286 7.93 19.23 -18.95
N GLU A 287 8.41 18.10 -18.46
CA GLU A 287 8.77 16.98 -19.32
C GLU A 287 7.49 16.26 -19.79
N ALA A 288 7.26 16.28 -21.11
CA ALA A 288 6.23 15.45 -21.72
C ALA A 288 6.49 13.98 -21.36
N VAL A 289 5.43 13.21 -21.15
CA VAL A 289 5.52 11.76 -21.00
C VAL A 289 5.98 11.19 -22.34
N GLY A 290 7.29 11.24 -22.58
CA GLY A 290 7.91 10.47 -23.66
C GLY A 290 7.69 9.00 -23.36
N THR A 291 7.16 8.25 -24.30
CA THR A 291 7.21 6.79 -24.31
C THR A 291 8.65 6.38 -24.08
N ARG A 292 8.94 5.84 -22.89
CA ARG A 292 10.27 5.26 -22.65
C ARG A 292 10.32 3.93 -23.39
N ASP A 293 10.86 3.97 -24.60
CA ASP A 293 11.45 2.79 -25.22
C ASP A 293 12.65 2.36 -24.36
N GLY A 294 12.54 1.20 -23.77
CA GLY A 294 13.57 0.21 -23.48
C GLY A 294 14.91 0.65 -22.87
N GLN A 295 14.98 1.55 -21.89
CA GLN A 295 16.19 1.69 -21.09
C GLN A 295 15.99 1.06 -19.71
N GLU A 296 16.57 -0.12 -19.51
CA GLU A 296 16.81 -0.69 -18.18
C GLU A 296 17.56 0.34 -17.32
N PRO A 297 17.15 0.53 -16.06
CA PRO A 297 17.97 1.30 -15.13
C PRO A 297 19.29 0.56 -14.96
N ALA A 298 20.39 1.25 -15.27
CA ALA A 298 21.73 0.75 -15.06
C ALA A 298 21.86 0.22 -13.63
N THR A 299 22.16 -1.05 -13.53
CA THR A 299 22.65 -1.70 -12.30
C THR A 299 23.94 -1.00 -11.91
N ARG A 300 23.87 -0.18 -10.91
CA ARG A 300 25.02 0.23 -10.09
C ARG A 300 24.78 -0.18 -8.65
#